data_6b46c5e00d04ce78a7a29524e23a19a7
#
_entry.id   6b46c5e00d04ce78a7a29524e23a19a7
#
_cell.length_a   1.000
_cell.length_b   1.000
_cell.length_c   1.000
_cell.angle_alpha   90.00
_cell.angle_beta   90.00
_cell.angle_gamma   90.00
#
_symmetry.space_group_name_H-M   'P 1'
#
loop_
_entity.id
_entity.type
_entity.pdbx_description
1 polymer ?
#
loop_
_entity_poly.entity_id
_entity_poly.type
_entity_poly.pdbx_seq_one_letter_code
_entity_poly.pdbx_strand_id
1 'polypeptide(L)'
;LAKGTVWPSESKVYRDRITGLPVTQLTDYKAHSHHLYFTESGWYDGGRRLLFMSDRGNSTNLFTIHLESGEMTQLTEYEDNHYLDACLSPDGTVAYVKVRSAIVALDLNSLEEKTIYECPQGFQIGNLSCAADGSVMTCLQEDLSHRLDLDLGNGYVGHRELMEAAPVSRIIRVQSDGGQAQAVFEDRCFITHINASPTEPWLLTFCHEGPWQLVDHRIWGLDLRTGGTWKIRERLEPREKVGHEFFYPDGVTIGYHGFRENGTNFFGSIRYDNTGMEETDFSFDTWHSHADGISQTVVDGKGDVKTLCLWRKQGADYDGPRVLCELRCSFHSQKVHAHPRFDAAGEHLLFTSDRNGYGNLYLIKLPKDISNLPKLER
;
A
#
# COMPACT_ATOMS: atom_id res chain seq x y z
N LEU A 1 -14.27 17.62 -14.80
CA LEU A 1 -13.80 16.52 -15.66
C LEU A 1 -14.78 15.35 -15.52
N ALA A 2 -15.30 14.85 -16.62
CA ALA A 2 -16.37 13.86 -16.60
C ALA A 2 -15.82 12.43 -16.54
N LYS A 3 -16.54 11.56 -15.88
CA LYS A 3 -16.36 10.10 -15.90
C LYS A 3 -16.40 9.59 -17.35
N GLY A 4 -15.53 8.66 -17.69
CA GLY A 4 -15.36 8.15 -19.05
C GLY A 4 -14.48 9.02 -19.95
N THR A 5 -14.00 10.18 -19.49
CA THR A 5 -13.07 11.00 -20.27
C THR A 5 -11.77 10.23 -20.52
N VAL A 6 -11.40 10.16 -21.79
CA VAL A 6 -10.15 9.55 -22.25
C VAL A 6 -9.07 10.62 -22.36
N TRP A 7 -7.92 10.34 -21.77
CA TRP A 7 -6.73 11.17 -21.79
C TRP A 7 -5.66 10.53 -22.67
N PRO A 8 -4.98 11.30 -23.50
CA PRO A 8 -3.89 10.76 -24.29
C PRO A 8 -2.75 10.28 -23.42
N SER A 9 -1.90 9.44 -23.99
CA SER A 9 -0.69 8.97 -23.32
C SER A 9 0.22 10.14 -22.91
N GLU A 10 0.69 10.11 -21.68
CA GLU A 10 1.73 10.99 -21.16
C GLU A 10 3.04 10.21 -20.96
N SER A 11 3.06 8.95 -21.37
CA SER A 11 4.17 8.04 -21.13
C SER A 11 5.43 8.48 -21.87
N LYS A 12 6.54 8.45 -21.14
CA LYS A 12 7.88 8.70 -21.69
C LYS A 12 8.89 7.79 -21.01
N VAL A 13 9.91 7.37 -21.78
CA VAL A 13 10.99 6.54 -21.27
C VAL A 13 12.25 7.39 -21.13
N TYR A 14 12.91 7.27 -20.00
CA TYR A 14 14.25 7.81 -19.81
C TYR A 14 15.19 6.72 -19.29
N ARG A 15 16.48 6.95 -19.37
CA ARG A 15 17.48 6.06 -18.79
C ARG A 15 17.87 6.58 -17.41
N ASP A 16 17.83 5.69 -16.42
CA ASP A 16 18.30 6.01 -15.09
C ASP A 16 19.77 6.41 -15.13
N ARG A 17 20.11 7.48 -14.41
CA ARG A 17 21.47 8.06 -14.46
C ARG A 17 22.51 7.17 -13.80
N ILE A 18 22.13 6.37 -12.80
CA ILE A 18 23.06 5.50 -12.07
C ILE A 18 23.23 4.16 -12.78
N THR A 19 22.12 3.54 -13.17
CA THR A 19 22.11 2.17 -13.67
C THR A 19 22.02 2.04 -15.18
N GLY A 20 21.56 3.09 -15.86
CA GLY A 20 21.26 3.07 -17.28
C GLY A 20 19.99 2.27 -17.64
N LEU A 21 19.27 1.72 -16.66
CA LEU A 21 18.03 1.02 -16.92
C LEU A 21 16.97 1.95 -17.51
N PRO A 22 16.16 1.48 -18.47
CA PRO A 22 15.01 2.25 -18.94
C PRO A 22 13.95 2.31 -17.85
N VAL A 23 13.48 3.51 -17.55
CA VAL A 23 12.37 3.78 -16.62
C VAL A 23 11.25 4.43 -17.43
N THR A 24 10.05 3.87 -17.35
CA THR A 24 8.87 4.46 -17.98
C THR A 24 8.16 5.34 -16.96
N GLN A 25 8.11 6.64 -17.20
CA GLN A 25 7.22 7.56 -16.52
C GLN A 25 5.85 7.42 -17.19
N LEU A 26 4.82 7.01 -16.45
CA LEU A 26 3.49 6.73 -17.00
C LEU A 26 2.59 7.97 -17.06
N THR A 27 2.77 8.90 -16.13
CA THR A 27 2.00 10.15 -16.04
C THR A 27 2.92 11.36 -15.97
N ASP A 28 2.46 12.50 -16.51
CA ASP A 28 3.24 13.75 -16.54
C ASP A 28 2.35 15.00 -16.49
N TYR A 29 1.26 14.94 -15.71
CA TYR A 29 0.35 16.06 -15.55
C TYR A 29 0.77 16.97 -14.39
N LYS A 30 0.34 18.25 -14.43
CA LYS A 30 0.59 19.23 -13.34
C LYS A 30 -0.40 19.06 -12.18
N ALA A 31 -0.49 17.85 -11.67
CA ALA A 31 -1.21 17.46 -10.47
C ALA A 31 -0.63 16.14 -9.97
N HIS A 32 -0.80 15.82 -8.69
CA HIS A 32 -0.33 14.53 -8.19
C HIS A 32 -1.11 13.39 -8.82
N SER A 33 -0.37 12.38 -9.29
CA SER A 33 -0.87 11.06 -9.64
C SER A 33 -0.08 10.03 -8.84
N HIS A 34 -0.77 9.08 -8.21
CA HIS A 34 -0.15 8.03 -7.39
C HIS A 34 -0.94 6.74 -7.51
N HIS A 35 -0.25 5.61 -7.43
CA HIS A 35 -0.90 4.30 -7.44
C HIS A 35 -1.57 4.00 -6.08
N LEU A 36 -2.28 2.89 -5.99
CA LEU A 36 -2.87 2.42 -4.74
C LEU A 36 -1.77 2.20 -3.69
N TYR A 37 -2.16 2.16 -2.42
CA TYR A 37 -1.21 1.85 -1.35
C TYR A 37 -0.52 0.51 -1.65
N PHE A 38 0.75 0.38 -1.29
CA PHE A 38 1.58 -0.75 -1.72
C PHE A 38 1.05 -2.13 -1.28
N THR A 39 0.15 -2.19 -0.31
CA THR A 39 -0.52 -3.42 0.13
C THR A 39 -1.59 -3.91 -0.86
N GLU A 40 -2.13 -2.99 -1.68
CA GLU A 40 -3.19 -3.29 -2.64
C GLU A 40 -2.67 -3.23 -4.09
N SER A 41 -2.95 -4.27 -4.86
CA SER A 41 -2.61 -4.28 -6.28
C SER A 41 -3.61 -3.45 -7.08
N GLY A 42 -3.09 -2.52 -7.90
CA GLY A 42 -3.90 -1.79 -8.88
C GLY A 42 -3.94 -2.45 -10.25
N TRP A 43 -3.17 -3.51 -10.50
CA TRP A 43 -3.19 -4.21 -11.80
C TRP A 43 -4.45 -5.06 -11.97
N TYR A 44 -5.06 -4.97 -13.15
CA TYR A 44 -6.21 -5.77 -13.54
C TYR A 44 -6.22 -6.04 -15.06
N ASP A 45 -7.27 -6.65 -15.57
CA ASP A 45 -7.38 -7.00 -17.00
C ASP A 45 -6.16 -7.80 -17.52
N GLY A 46 -5.77 -8.85 -16.76
CA GLY A 46 -4.60 -9.67 -17.11
C GLY A 46 -3.27 -8.90 -17.05
N GLY A 47 -3.18 -7.86 -16.21
CA GLY A 47 -1.99 -7.03 -16.06
C GLY A 47 -1.83 -5.93 -17.12
N ARG A 48 -2.81 -5.77 -18.03
CA ARG A 48 -2.77 -4.75 -19.10
C ARG A 48 -3.14 -3.36 -18.61
N ARG A 49 -3.89 -3.26 -17.51
CA ARG A 49 -4.39 -2.02 -16.96
C ARG A 49 -3.96 -1.83 -15.51
N LEU A 50 -3.81 -0.58 -15.13
CA LEU A 50 -3.43 -0.19 -13.78
C LEU A 50 -4.36 0.91 -13.28
N LEU A 51 -4.94 0.71 -12.08
CA LEU A 51 -5.66 1.75 -11.35
C LEU A 51 -4.68 2.74 -10.69
N PHE A 52 -5.04 4.00 -10.71
CA PHE A 52 -4.31 5.04 -9.99
C PHE A 52 -5.24 6.20 -9.62
N MET A 53 -4.81 7.00 -8.68
CA MET A 53 -5.50 8.22 -8.26
C MET A 53 -4.81 9.45 -8.83
N SER A 54 -5.59 10.46 -9.21
CA SER A 54 -5.05 11.72 -9.70
C SER A 54 -5.87 12.91 -9.24
N ASP A 55 -5.16 14.01 -8.93
CA ASP A 55 -5.75 15.29 -8.52
C ASP A 55 -6.06 16.20 -9.73
N ARG A 56 -6.15 15.64 -10.92
CA ARG A 56 -6.51 16.37 -12.15
C ARG A 56 -7.85 17.08 -11.97
N GLY A 57 -7.93 18.33 -12.38
CA GLY A 57 -9.14 19.13 -12.20
C GLY A 57 -9.37 19.58 -10.75
N ASN A 58 -8.33 19.57 -9.90
CA ASN A 58 -8.36 19.97 -8.49
C ASN A 58 -9.29 19.11 -7.62
N SER A 59 -9.54 17.88 -8.01
CA SER A 59 -10.28 16.90 -7.22
C SER A 59 -9.70 15.51 -7.42
N THR A 60 -9.47 14.78 -6.35
CA THR A 60 -8.92 13.43 -6.41
C THR A 60 -9.96 12.47 -6.97
N ASN A 61 -9.66 11.87 -8.10
CA ASN A 61 -10.49 10.87 -8.77
C ASN A 61 -9.68 9.61 -9.10
N LEU A 62 -10.41 8.51 -9.34
CA LEU A 62 -9.84 7.26 -9.78
C LEU A 62 -9.71 7.25 -11.30
N PHE A 63 -8.60 6.76 -11.79
CA PHE A 63 -8.24 6.60 -13.19
C PHE A 63 -7.73 5.19 -13.45
N THR A 64 -7.75 4.82 -14.71
CA THR A 64 -7.02 3.65 -15.20
C THR A 64 -6.10 4.06 -16.35
N ILE A 65 -4.96 3.38 -16.45
CA ILE A 65 -4.05 3.49 -17.59
C ILE A 65 -3.91 2.13 -18.28
N HIS A 66 -3.97 2.12 -19.61
CA HIS A 66 -3.61 0.97 -20.42
C HIS A 66 -2.09 0.98 -20.62
N LEU A 67 -1.38 0.01 -20.07
CA LEU A 67 0.09 0.06 -19.95
C LEU A 67 0.83 0.00 -21.29
N GLU A 68 0.25 -0.64 -22.30
CA GLU A 68 0.87 -0.71 -23.64
C GLU A 68 0.69 0.61 -24.42
N SER A 69 -0.50 1.18 -24.46
CA SER A 69 -0.78 2.42 -25.20
C SER A 69 -0.45 3.69 -24.41
N GLY A 70 -0.48 3.62 -23.09
CA GLY A 70 -0.38 4.75 -22.19
C GLY A 70 -1.66 5.59 -22.11
N GLU A 71 -2.73 5.21 -22.80
CA GLU A 71 -4.01 5.89 -22.74
C GLU A 71 -4.64 5.72 -21.36
N MET A 72 -5.20 6.82 -20.84
CA MET A 72 -5.81 6.83 -19.52
C MET A 72 -7.31 7.13 -19.63
N THR A 73 -8.10 6.54 -18.74
CA THR A 73 -9.54 6.82 -18.64
C THR A 73 -9.86 7.25 -17.20
N GLN A 74 -10.60 8.34 -17.07
CA GLN A 74 -11.15 8.78 -15.80
C GLN A 74 -12.35 7.91 -15.42
N LEU A 75 -12.30 7.29 -14.24
CA LEU A 75 -13.30 6.30 -13.81
C LEU A 75 -14.36 6.91 -12.90
N THR A 76 -14.05 7.99 -12.18
CA THR A 76 -14.95 8.68 -11.25
C THR A 76 -14.98 10.17 -11.51
N GLU A 77 -16.02 10.87 -11.02
CA GLU A 77 -16.18 12.32 -11.21
C GLU A 77 -16.57 13.05 -9.91
N TYR A 78 -15.91 12.67 -8.83
CA TYR A 78 -16.14 13.32 -7.53
C TYR A 78 -15.62 14.76 -7.55
N GLU A 79 -16.44 15.67 -7.04
CA GLU A 79 -16.11 17.09 -6.89
C GLU A 79 -15.63 17.37 -5.47
N ASP A 80 -14.73 18.35 -5.29
CA ASP A 80 -14.19 18.77 -3.98
C ASP A 80 -13.71 17.59 -3.11
N ASN A 81 -13.16 16.58 -3.76
CA ASN A 81 -12.62 15.40 -3.09
C ASN A 81 -11.09 15.48 -3.06
N HIS A 82 -10.49 15.26 -1.89
CA HIS A 82 -9.05 15.39 -1.69
C HIS A 82 -8.36 14.09 -1.31
N TYR A 83 -9.15 13.05 -1.08
CA TYR A 83 -8.64 11.73 -0.71
C TYR A 83 -9.53 10.63 -1.26
N LEU A 84 -8.92 9.60 -1.80
CA LEU A 84 -9.52 8.32 -2.14
C LEU A 84 -8.68 7.19 -1.57
N ASP A 85 -9.32 6.07 -1.31
CA ASP A 85 -8.69 4.78 -1.17
C ASP A 85 -9.47 3.77 -2.01
N ALA A 86 -8.81 2.75 -2.53
CA ALA A 86 -9.46 1.78 -3.38
C ALA A 86 -8.78 0.41 -3.32
N CYS A 87 -9.57 -0.64 -3.55
CA CYS A 87 -9.09 -1.99 -3.80
C CYS A 87 -9.87 -2.64 -4.93
N LEU A 88 -9.32 -3.68 -5.54
CA LEU A 88 -9.96 -4.43 -6.62
C LEU A 88 -10.69 -5.66 -6.08
N SER A 89 -11.79 -6.04 -6.73
CA SER A 89 -12.36 -7.39 -6.58
C SER A 89 -11.36 -8.45 -7.07
N PRO A 90 -11.43 -9.70 -6.57
CA PRO A 90 -10.49 -10.75 -6.95
C PRO A 90 -10.45 -11.06 -8.45
N ASP A 91 -11.57 -10.86 -9.16
CA ASP A 91 -11.68 -11.04 -10.61
C ASP A 91 -11.29 -9.79 -11.41
N GLY A 92 -11.01 -8.66 -10.74
CA GLY A 92 -10.60 -7.41 -11.37
C GLY A 92 -11.69 -6.71 -12.17
N THR A 93 -12.98 -7.01 -11.93
CA THR A 93 -14.11 -6.40 -12.63
C THR A 93 -14.72 -5.20 -11.91
N VAL A 94 -14.50 -5.11 -10.59
CA VAL A 94 -15.03 -4.05 -9.73
C VAL A 94 -13.89 -3.40 -8.95
N ALA A 95 -13.89 -2.07 -8.88
CA ALA A 95 -13.11 -1.31 -7.90
C ALA A 95 -14.02 -0.88 -6.75
N TYR A 96 -13.62 -1.22 -5.53
CA TYR A 96 -14.26 -0.66 -4.34
C TYR A 96 -13.53 0.60 -3.95
N VAL A 97 -14.28 1.69 -3.84
CA VAL A 97 -13.71 3.03 -3.64
C VAL A 97 -14.26 3.62 -2.35
N LYS A 98 -13.36 3.98 -1.45
CA LYS A 98 -13.70 4.82 -0.30
C LYS A 98 -13.70 6.28 -0.75
N VAL A 99 -14.83 6.92 -0.65
CA VAL A 99 -15.00 8.34 -0.92
C VAL A 99 -15.82 8.99 0.17
N ARG A 100 -15.24 10.00 0.84
CA ARG A 100 -15.87 10.65 2.01
C ARG A 100 -16.26 9.62 3.09
N SER A 101 -17.55 9.52 3.39
CA SER A 101 -18.11 8.58 4.38
C SER A 101 -18.73 7.31 3.76
N ALA A 102 -18.48 7.03 2.47
CA ALA A 102 -19.08 5.90 1.78
C ALA A 102 -18.05 4.95 1.18
N ILE A 103 -18.48 3.70 0.98
CA ILE A 103 -17.80 2.74 0.11
C ILE A 103 -18.71 2.53 -1.11
N VAL A 104 -18.12 2.75 -2.28
CA VAL A 104 -18.79 2.65 -3.58
C VAL A 104 -18.19 1.47 -4.35
N ALA A 105 -19.01 0.59 -4.88
CA ALA A 105 -18.63 -0.40 -5.89
C ALA A 105 -18.74 0.24 -7.27
N LEU A 106 -17.64 0.30 -8.00
CA LEU A 106 -17.53 0.81 -9.36
C LEU A 106 -17.30 -0.35 -10.31
N ASP A 107 -18.24 -0.63 -11.20
CA ASP A 107 -18.03 -1.57 -12.30
C ASP A 107 -17.04 -0.98 -13.31
N LEU A 108 -15.92 -1.67 -13.55
CA LEU A 108 -14.84 -1.16 -14.39
C LEU A 108 -15.13 -1.21 -15.90
N ASN A 109 -16.19 -1.89 -16.31
CA ASN A 109 -16.61 -1.96 -17.72
C ASN A 109 -17.69 -0.91 -18.04
N SER A 110 -18.75 -0.85 -17.23
CA SER A 110 -19.88 0.07 -17.44
C SER A 110 -19.66 1.44 -16.82
N LEU A 111 -18.74 1.56 -15.87
CA LEU A 111 -18.51 2.72 -15.00
C LEU A 111 -19.74 3.08 -14.13
N GLU A 112 -20.65 2.14 -13.94
CA GLU A 112 -21.74 2.29 -13.00
C GLU A 112 -21.25 2.22 -11.57
N GLU A 113 -21.77 3.10 -10.74
CA GLU A 113 -21.44 3.18 -9.31
C GLU A 113 -22.64 2.78 -8.44
N LYS A 114 -22.38 2.00 -7.40
CA LYS A 114 -23.34 1.64 -6.38
C LYS A 114 -22.74 1.86 -5.00
N THR A 115 -23.36 2.68 -4.17
CA THR A 115 -22.99 2.77 -2.74
C THR A 115 -23.35 1.45 -2.06
N ILE A 116 -22.35 0.77 -1.49
CA ILE A 116 -22.51 -0.50 -0.79
C ILE A 116 -22.45 -0.35 0.72
N TYR A 117 -21.93 0.77 1.22
CA TYR A 117 -21.86 1.06 2.65
C TYR A 117 -21.78 2.56 2.91
N GLU A 118 -22.44 3.03 3.95
CA GLU A 118 -22.31 4.38 4.49
C GLU A 118 -21.87 4.31 5.96
N CYS A 119 -20.86 5.12 6.29
CA CYS A 119 -20.28 5.18 7.61
C CYS A 119 -21.27 5.82 8.59
N PRO A 120 -21.52 5.23 9.76
CA PRO A 120 -22.35 5.85 10.78
C PRO A 120 -21.70 7.14 11.30
N GLN A 121 -22.55 8.07 11.76
CA GLN A 121 -22.09 9.32 12.37
C GLN A 121 -21.16 9.04 13.57
N GLY A 122 -20.09 9.82 13.68
CA GLY A 122 -19.09 9.67 14.75
C GLY A 122 -18.00 8.65 14.46
N PHE A 123 -18.00 8.04 13.26
CA PHE A 123 -16.95 7.15 12.80
C PHE A 123 -16.36 7.61 11.46
N GLN A 124 -15.16 7.14 11.17
CA GLN A 124 -14.48 7.31 9.89
C GLN A 124 -14.13 5.93 9.32
N ILE A 125 -14.16 5.79 7.98
CA ILE A 125 -13.74 4.58 7.29
C ILE A 125 -12.21 4.61 7.14
N GLY A 126 -11.54 3.51 7.51
CA GLY A 126 -10.11 3.28 7.27
C GLY A 126 -9.78 2.93 5.83
N ASN A 127 -8.63 2.29 5.62
CA ASN A 127 -8.26 1.73 4.32
C ASN A 127 -9.15 0.54 3.96
N LEU A 128 -9.30 0.30 2.65
CA LEU A 128 -10.04 -0.84 2.12
C LEU A 128 -9.11 -1.99 1.76
N SER A 129 -9.57 -3.21 1.94
CA SER A 129 -8.95 -4.40 1.39
C SER A 129 -10.03 -5.40 0.97
N CYS A 130 -9.85 -6.08 -0.15
CA CYS A 130 -10.82 -7.06 -0.64
C CYS A 130 -10.39 -8.48 -0.26
N ALA A 131 -11.27 -9.20 0.43
CA ALA A 131 -11.04 -10.60 0.77
C ALA A 131 -11.19 -11.51 -0.45
N ALA A 132 -10.64 -12.72 -0.36
CA ALA A 132 -10.66 -13.71 -1.46
C ALA A 132 -12.08 -14.10 -1.92
N ASP A 133 -13.08 -13.94 -1.08
CA ASP A 133 -14.49 -14.17 -1.43
C ASP A 133 -15.22 -12.94 -2.00
N GLY A 134 -14.50 -11.84 -2.23
CA GLY A 134 -15.02 -10.59 -2.78
C GLY A 134 -15.65 -9.66 -1.76
N SER A 135 -15.72 -10.00 -0.48
CA SER A 135 -16.17 -9.06 0.54
C SER A 135 -15.13 -7.97 0.81
N VAL A 136 -15.59 -6.76 1.13
CA VAL A 136 -14.72 -5.62 1.44
C VAL A 136 -14.51 -5.52 2.94
N MET A 137 -13.25 -5.47 3.35
CA MET A 137 -12.83 -5.31 4.73
C MET A 137 -12.35 -3.89 4.97
N THR A 138 -12.72 -3.31 6.10
CA THR A 138 -12.20 -2.00 6.55
C THR A 138 -12.33 -1.88 8.07
N CYS A 139 -11.69 -0.87 8.63
CA CYS A 139 -11.87 -0.49 10.03
C CYS A 139 -12.72 0.80 10.10
N LEU A 140 -13.77 0.77 10.89
CA LEU A 140 -14.44 1.98 11.36
C LEU A 140 -13.74 2.45 12.62
N GLN A 141 -13.31 3.69 12.62
CA GLN A 141 -12.65 4.31 13.75
C GLN A 141 -13.49 5.45 14.31
N GLU A 142 -13.67 5.47 15.64
CA GLU A 142 -14.29 6.59 16.32
C GLU A 142 -13.60 7.91 15.96
N ASP A 143 -14.35 8.90 15.52
CA ASP A 143 -13.82 10.21 15.20
C ASP A 143 -13.58 11.03 16.47
N LEU A 144 -12.35 11.04 16.92
CA LEU A 144 -11.88 11.82 18.06
C LEU A 144 -11.22 13.14 17.66
N SER A 145 -11.20 13.51 16.38
CA SER A 145 -10.46 14.68 15.86
C SER A 145 -10.77 15.98 16.60
N HIS A 146 -12.01 16.14 17.09
CA HIS A 146 -12.46 17.32 17.85
C HIS A 146 -12.07 17.30 19.35
N ARG A 147 -11.45 16.22 19.83
CA ARG A 147 -11.06 16.03 21.24
C ARG A 147 -9.55 15.97 21.44
N LEU A 148 -8.77 15.88 20.37
CA LEU A 148 -7.33 15.73 20.44
C LEU A 148 -6.65 17.10 20.55
N ASP A 149 -5.72 17.23 21.48
CA ASP A 149 -4.76 18.33 21.55
C ASP A 149 -3.55 17.99 20.69
N LEU A 150 -3.55 18.50 19.47
CA LEU A 150 -2.59 18.09 18.44
C LEU A 150 -1.26 18.84 18.56
N ASP A 151 -0.16 18.10 18.61
CA ASP A 151 1.18 18.64 18.41
C ASP A 151 1.45 18.89 16.93
N LEU A 152 1.24 20.12 16.49
CA LEU A 152 1.45 20.55 15.10
C LEU A 152 2.94 20.59 14.69
N GLY A 153 3.86 20.52 15.67
CA GLY A 153 5.29 20.44 15.41
C GLY A 153 5.79 19.03 15.04
N ASN A 154 4.92 18.03 15.16
CA ASN A 154 5.27 16.64 14.84
C ASN A 154 5.09 16.36 13.34
N GLY A 155 6.00 15.58 12.74
CA GLY A 155 5.90 15.15 11.35
C GLY A 155 4.69 14.26 11.05
N TYR A 156 4.14 13.58 12.06
CA TYR A 156 2.91 12.77 11.98
C TYR A 156 1.90 13.30 12.99
N VAL A 157 1.32 14.46 12.68
CA VAL A 157 0.34 15.14 13.53
C VAL A 157 -0.85 14.23 13.83
N GLY A 158 -1.18 14.11 15.11
CA GLY A 158 -2.32 13.31 15.57
C GLY A 158 -2.06 11.81 15.72
N HIS A 159 -0.93 11.30 15.25
CA HIS A 159 -0.65 9.86 15.23
C HIS A 159 -0.45 9.27 16.64
N ARG A 160 0.34 9.94 17.45
CA ARG A 160 0.56 9.58 18.85
C ARG A 160 -0.66 9.87 19.71
N GLU A 161 -1.25 11.05 19.53
CA GLU A 161 -2.42 11.50 20.28
C GLU A 161 -3.61 10.58 20.10
N LEU A 162 -3.81 10.09 18.87
CA LEU A 162 -4.89 9.14 18.55
C LEU A 162 -4.63 7.77 19.19
N MET A 163 -3.38 7.29 19.15
CA MET A 163 -2.97 6.06 19.84
C MET A 163 -3.25 6.16 21.35
N GLU A 164 -2.84 7.26 21.98
CA GLU A 164 -3.03 7.50 23.43
C GLU A 164 -4.51 7.68 23.80
N ALA A 165 -5.32 8.24 22.91
CA ALA A 165 -6.77 8.40 23.12
C ALA A 165 -7.55 7.08 23.00
N ALA A 166 -6.96 6.03 22.45
CA ALA A 166 -7.53 4.70 22.32
C ALA A 166 -8.99 4.72 21.78
N PRO A 167 -9.19 5.15 20.52
CA PRO A 167 -10.52 5.21 19.92
C PRO A 167 -11.17 3.83 19.85
N VAL A 168 -12.50 3.79 19.84
CA VAL A 168 -13.21 2.59 19.45
C VAL A 168 -12.90 2.31 17.97
N SER A 169 -12.32 1.16 17.69
CA SER A 169 -12.05 0.68 16.33
C SER A 169 -12.83 -0.61 16.09
N ARG A 170 -13.55 -0.66 14.97
CA ARG A 170 -14.42 -1.78 14.63
C ARG A 170 -14.07 -2.27 13.22
N ILE A 171 -13.53 -3.48 13.10
CA ILE A 171 -13.31 -4.12 11.80
C ILE A 171 -14.63 -4.66 11.31
N ILE A 172 -15.03 -4.24 10.11
CA ILE A 172 -16.28 -4.64 9.48
C ILE A 172 -16.03 -5.37 8.16
N ARG A 173 -16.97 -6.24 7.83
CA ARG A 173 -17.09 -6.93 6.55
C ARG A 173 -18.33 -6.41 5.82
N VAL A 174 -18.14 -5.90 4.62
CA VAL A 174 -19.19 -5.39 3.75
C VAL A 174 -19.34 -6.32 2.55
N GLN A 175 -20.56 -6.76 2.26
CA GLN A 175 -20.81 -7.60 1.09
C GLN A 175 -20.70 -6.78 -0.20
N SER A 176 -20.19 -7.40 -1.26
CA SER A 176 -19.98 -6.75 -2.56
C SER A 176 -21.26 -6.22 -3.22
N ASP A 177 -22.40 -6.82 -2.92
CA ASP A 177 -23.72 -6.41 -3.44
C ASP A 177 -24.41 -5.34 -2.57
N GLY A 178 -23.78 -4.95 -1.45
CA GLY A 178 -24.32 -3.97 -0.52
C GLY A 178 -25.41 -4.59 0.33
N GLY A 179 -25.12 -5.33 1.28
CA GLY A 179 -26.01 -5.83 2.31
C GLY A 179 -25.74 -5.17 3.65
N GLN A 180 -26.13 -5.85 4.70
CA GLN A 180 -25.83 -5.43 6.06
C GLN A 180 -24.33 -5.68 6.35
N ALA A 181 -23.60 -4.64 6.71
CA ALA A 181 -22.22 -4.79 7.18
C ALA A 181 -22.17 -5.55 8.50
N GLN A 182 -21.23 -6.47 8.62
CA GLN A 182 -21.00 -7.27 9.81
C GLN A 182 -19.77 -6.77 10.56
N ALA A 183 -19.91 -6.40 11.83
CA ALA A 183 -18.77 -6.19 12.72
C ALA A 183 -18.17 -7.57 13.07
N VAL A 184 -16.87 -7.74 12.79
CA VAL A 184 -16.16 -9.00 13.02
C VAL A 184 -15.18 -8.91 14.19
N PHE A 185 -14.75 -7.70 14.53
CA PHE A 185 -13.87 -7.42 15.67
C PHE A 185 -14.06 -5.98 16.13
N GLU A 186 -13.96 -5.74 17.43
CA GLU A 186 -13.98 -4.37 18.02
C GLU A 186 -13.03 -4.32 19.21
N ASP A 187 -12.28 -3.24 19.29
CA ASP A 187 -11.40 -2.95 20.44
C ASP A 187 -11.24 -1.43 20.63
N ARG A 188 -10.76 -1.05 21.81
CA ARG A 188 -10.33 0.34 22.12
C ARG A 188 -8.85 0.47 21.84
N CYS A 189 -8.53 0.64 20.58
CA CYS A 189 -7.17 0.78 20.08
C CYS A 189 -7.19 1.50 18.73
N PHE A 190 -6.14 2.25 18.42
CA PHE A 190 -5.98 2.83 17.09
C PHE A 190 -5.59 1.71 16.10
N ILE A 191 -6.54 1.28 15.27
CA ILE A 191 -6.36 0.19 14.29
C ILE A 191 -6.32 0.75 12.87
N THR A 192 -5.30 0.34 12.11
CA THR A 192 -5.19 0.64 10.67
C THR A 192 -4.61 -0.57 9.93
N HIS A 193 -4.23 -0.39 8.66
CA HIS A 193 -3.59 -1.41 7.80
C HIS A 193 -4.39 -2.71 7.77
N ILE A 194 -5.67 -2.59 7.40
CA ILE A 194 -6.50 -3.79 7.18
C ILE A 194 -6.04 -4.44 5.88
N ASN A 195 -5.51 -5.67 5.98
CA ASN A 195 -5.08 -6.44 4.84
C ASN A 195 -5.79 -7.79 4.85
N ALA A 196 -6.67 -8.02 3.89
CA ALA A 196 -7.31 -9.32 3.70
C ALA A 196 -6.38 -10.25 2.90
N SER A 197 -6.35 -11.53 3.29
CA SER A 197 -5.61 -12.52 2.50
C SER A 197 -6.20 -12.65 1.10
N PRO A 198 -5.37 -12.68 0.05
CA PRO A 198 -5.83 -12.85 -1.32
C PRO A 198 -6.31 -14.28 -1.64
N THR A 199 -6.05 -15.26 -0.79
CA THR A 199 -6.43 -16.67 -1.02
C THR A 199 -7.28 -17.26 0.09
N GLU A 200 -7.12 -16.79 1.33
CA GLU A 200 -7.80 -17.33 2.52
C GLU A 200 -8.91 -16.36 2.97
N PRO A 201 -10.19 -16.61 2.64
CA PRO A 201 -11.28 -15.64 2.90
C PRO A 201 -11.56 -15.40 4.38
N TRP A 202 -11.00 -16.22 5.27
CA TRP A 202 -11.13 -16.11 6.72
C TRP A 202 -9.98 -15.37 7.40
N LEU A 203 -8.86 -15.12 6.69
CA LEU A 203 -7.64 -14.59 7.27
C LEU A 203 -7.47 -13.10 6.94
N LEU A 204 -7.22 -12.31 7.97
CA LEU A 204 -6.96 -10.89 7.85
C LEU A 204 -5.80 -10.50 8.76
N THR A 205 -5.00 -9.51 8.36
CA THR A 205 -4.09 -8.82 9.26
C THR A 205 -4.52 -7.39 9.49
N PHE A 206 -4.20 -6.84 10.65
CA PHE A 206 -4.38 -5.44 11.00
C PHE A 206 -3.24 -4.99 11.91
N CYS A 207 -3.07 -3.69 12.08
CA CYS A 207 -2.06 -3.20 13.00
C CYS A 207 -2.65 -2.34 14.12
N HIS A 208 -1.99 -2.39 15.28
CA HIS A 208 -2.09 -1.33 16.27
C HIS A 208 -1.21 -0.17 15.81
N GLU A 209 -1.86 0.96 15.52
CA GLU A 209 -1.20 2.13 14.93
C GLU A 209 -0.69 3.08 16.00
N GLY A 210 0.33 3.84 15.64
CA GLY A 210 1.01 4.80 16.49
C GLY A 210 2.51 4.82 16.21
N PRO A 211 3.31 5.56 16.96
CA PRO A 211 4.77 5.44 16.90
C PRO A 211 5.17 3.99 17.19
N TRP A 212 5.85 3.34 16.25
CA TRP A 212 6.06 1.88 16.24
C TRP A 212 6.71 1.33 17.51
N GLN A 213 7.55 2.13 18.18
CA GLN A 213 8.20 1.74 19.44
C GLN A 213 7.30 1.86 20.67
N LEU A 214 6.16 2.58 20.57
CA LEU A 214 5.24 2.85 21.68
C LEU A 214 4.01 1.94 21.69
N VAL A 215 3.63 1.39 20.53
CA VAL A 215 2.53 0.42 20.46
C VAL A 215 2.90 -0.88 21.18
N ASP A 216 1.92 -1.55 21.75
CA ASP A 216 2.11 -2.82 22.47
C ASP A 216 2.66 -3.92 21.54
N HIS A 217 2.01 -4.14 20.41
CA HIS A 217 2.43 -5.01 19.33
C HIS A 217 1.77 -4.55 18.02
N ARG A 218 2.53 -4.52 16.92
CA ARG A 218 2.02 -3.88 15.71
C ARG A 218 1.23 -4.84 14.81
N ILE A 219 1.75 -6.02 14.46
CA ILE A 219 1.14 -6.91 13.46
C ILE A 219 0.26 -7.95 14.13
N TRP A 220 -1.04 -7.90 13.85
CA TRP A 220 -2.04 -8.81 14.39
C TRP A 220 -2.71 -9.62 13.28
N GLY A 221 -2.94 -10.90 13.54
CA GLY A 221 -3.83 -11.75 12.75
C GLY A 221 -5.24 -11.75 13.33
N LEU A 222 -6.24 -11.90 12.46
CA LEU A 222 -7.66 -12.04 12.82
C LEU A 222 -8.27 -13.16 12.00
N ASP A 223 -8.91 -14.11 12.69
CA ASP A 223 -9.75 -15.13 12.09
C ASP A 223 -11.20 -14.64 12.00
N LEU A 224 -11.67 -14.34 10.79
CA LEU A 224 -13.01 -13.79 10.54
C LEU A 224 -14.14 -14.77 10.87
N ARG A 225 -13.86 -16.08 11.07
CA ARG A 225 -14.83 -17.10 11.42
C ARG A 225 -15.13 -17.08 12.91
N THR A 226 -14.15 -16.73 13.73
CA THR A 226 -14.21 -16.82 15.19
C THR A 226 -14.10 -15.49 15.90
N GLY A 227 -13.53 -14.47 15.23
CA GLY A 227 -13.13 -13.19 15.84
C GLY A 227 -11.86 -13.30 16.69
N GLY A 228 -11.17 -14.46 16.66
CA GLY A 228 -9.94 -14.68 17.40
C GLY A 228 -8.76 -13.91 16.80
N THR A 229 -7.95 -13.28 17.66
CA THR A 229 -6.76 -12.52 17.27
C THR A 229 -5.51 -13.12 17.87
N TRP A 230 -4.39 -12.93 17.19
CA TRP A 230 -3.08 -13.33 17.67
C TRP A 230 -1.98 -12.39 17.15
N LYS A 231 -0.87 -12.33 17.88
CA LYS A 231 0.32 -11.57 17.43
C LYS A 231 1.02 -12.32 16.32
N ILE A 232 1.40 -11.59 15.28
CA ILE A 232 2.26 -12.09 14.19
C ILE A 232 3.61 -11.41 14.30
N ARG A 233 4.69 -12.17 14.18
CA ARG A 233 6.07 -11.70 14.29
C ARG A 233 6.28 -10.94 15.63
N GLU A 234 6.25 -11.63 16.74
CA GLU A 234 6.55 -11.03 18.05
C GLU A 234 7.94 -10.37 18.01
N ARG A 235 8.08 -9.26 18.75
CA ARG A 235 9.35 -8.56 18.85
C ARG A 235 10.41 -9.48 19.43
N LEU A 236 11.60 -9.48 18.84
CA LEU A 236 12.77 -10.17 19.37
C LEU A 236 13.50 -9.31 20.39
N GLU A 237 13.36 -8.00 20.31
CA GLU A 237 13.95 -7.00 21.19
C GLU A 237 12.86 -6.01 21.66
N PRO A 238 12.89 -5.49 22.90
CA PRO A 238 11.80 -4.69 23.48
C PRO A 238 11.42 -3.44 22.67
N ARG A 239 12.40 -2.77 22.04
CA ARG A 239 12.21 -1.53 21.27
C ARG A 239 12.32 -1.72 19.78
N GLU A 240 12.40 -2.95 19.31
CA GLU A 240 12.37 -3.27 17.89
C GLU A 240 11.08 -2.74 17.25
N LYS A 241 11.21 -2.20 16.03
CA LYS A 241 10.09 -1.68 15.25
C LYS A 241 9.83 -2.62 14.08
N VAL A 242 8.63 -3.12 13.94
CA VAL A 242 8.22 -4.03 12.85
C VAL A 242 6.88 -3.57 12.33
N GLY A 243 6.72 -3.47 11.02
CA GLY A 243 5.45 -3.04 10.42
C GLY A 243 5.47 -2.95 8.90
N HIS A 244 4.51 -2.20 8.36
CA HIS A 244 4.22 -2.13 6.92
C HIS A 244 4.03 -3.52 6.32
N GLU A 245 3.23 -4.32 7.03
CA GLU A 245 2.90 -5.68 6.69
C GLU A 245 2.01 -5.76 5.45
N PHE A 246 2.23 -6.78 4.64
CA PHE A 246 1.45 -7.09 3.44
C PHE A 246 1.45 -8.60 3.19
N PHE A 247 0.40 -9.11 2.55
CA PHE A 247 0.37 -10.50 2.15
C PHE A 247 1.21 -10.75 0.89
N TYR A 248 1.91 -11.88 0.88
CA TYR A 248 2.42 -12.48 -0.34
C TYR A 248 1.26 -13.04 -1.18
N PRO A 249 1.48 -13.28 -2.49
CA PRO A 249 0.44 -13.85 -3.35
C PRO A 249 -0.10 -15.21 -2.91
N ASP A 250 0.65 -15.95 -2.08
CA ASP A 250 0.20 -17.22 -1.49
C ASP A 250 -0.91 -17.06 -0.44
N GLY A 251 -1.12 -15.82 0.03
CA GLY A 251 -2.16 -15.46 1.00
C GLY A 251 -1.96 -15.96 2.42
N VAL A 252 -0.82 -16.57 2.72
CA VAL A 252 -0.50 -17.13 4.05
C VAL A 252 0.84 -16.61 4.59
N THR A 253 1.68 -16.06 3.74
CA THR A 253 2.95 -15.42 4.12
C THR A 253 2.77 -13.92 4.18
N ILE A 254 3.27 -13.31 5.24
CA ILE A 254 3.22 -11.86 5.50
C ILE A 254 4.65 -11.31 5.37
N GLY A 255 4.84 -10.36 4.46
CA GLY A 255 6.06 -9.57 4.34
C GLY A 255 6.00 -8.35 5.24
N TYR A 256 7.13 -7.89 5.71
CA TYR A 256 7.27 -6.71 6.58
C TYR A 256 8.70 -6.15 6.51
N HIS A 257 8.88 -4.98 7.10
CA HIS A 257 10.22 -4.46 7.40
C HIS A 257 10.27 -3.90 8.82
N GLY A 258 11.48 -3.58 9.27
CA GLY A 258 11.64 -3.05 10.61
C GLY A 258 13.02 -2.50 10.89
N PHE A 259 13.21 -2.15 12.17
CA PHE A 259 14.43 -1.56 12.70
C PHE A 259 14.78 -2.27 14.01
N ARG A 260 15.99 -2.82 14.10
CA ARG A 260 16.53 -3.37 15.34
C ARG A 260 16.77 -2.25 16.35
N GLU A 261 16.94 -2.59 17.63
CA GLU A 261 17.28 -1.59 18.67
C GLU A 261 18.59 -0.84 18.38
N ASN A 262 19.55 -1.50 17.74
CA ASN A 262 20.82 -0.91 17.34
C ASN A 262 20.74 0.00 16.08
N GLY A 263 19.55 0.17 15.51
CA GLY A 263 19.32 0.98 14.31
C GLY A 263 19.52 0.24 12.98
N THR A 264 19.88 -1.03 12.99
CA THR A 264 19.94 -1.85 11.77
C THR A 264 18.54 -2.04 11.20
N ASN A 265 18.39 -1.82 9.92
CA ASN A 265 17.15 -2.07 9.20
C ASN A 265 17.09 -3.54 8.74
N PHE A 266 15.89 -4.06 8.57
CA PHE A 266 15.67 -5.38 8.00
C PHE A 266 14.35 -5.44 7.22
N PHE A 267 14.27 -6.35 6.28
CA PHE A 267 13.01 -6.84 5.73
C PHE A 267 12.88 -8.32 6.02
N GLY A 268 11.67 -8.81 6.02
CA GLY A 268 11.43 -10.23 6.29
C GLY A 268 10.06 -10.71 5.88
N SER A 269 9.85 -11.98 6.12
CA SER A 269 8.57 -12.64 5.95
C SER A 269 8.34 -13.71 7.01
N ILE A 270 7.07 -13.97 7.31
CA ILE A 270 6.64 -15.00 8.25
C ILE A 270 5.27 -15.51 7.82
N ARG A 271 4.96 -16.78 8.07
CA ARG A 271 3.61 -17.28 7.88
C ARG A 271 2.68 -16.76 8.98
N TYR A 272 1.38 -16.67 8.67
CA TYR A 272 0.36 -16.19 9.61
C TYR A 272 0.34 -16.95 10.95
N ASP A 273 0.81 -18.19 10.97
CA ASP A 273 0.91 -19.06 12.16
C ASP A 273 2.25 -18.94 12.91
N ASN A 274 3.04 -17.92 12.59
CA ASN A 274 4.37 -17.65 13.13
C ASN A 274 5.44 -18.69 12.77
N THR A 275 5.24 -19.49 11.74
CA THR A 275 6.25 -20.41 11.21
C THR A 275 7.01 -19.80 10.02
N GLY A 276 8.19 -20.35 9.72
CA GLY A 276 8.94 -20.01 8.50
C GLY A 276 9.45 -18.56 8.43
N MET A 277 9.83 -17.98 9.57
CA MET A 277 10.39 -16.62 9.60
C MET A 277 11.74 -16.57 8.89
N GLU A 278 11.86 -15.63 7.94
CA GLU A 278 13.12 -15.28 7.26
C GLU A 278 13.31 -13.76 7.33
N GLU A 279 14.53 -13.32 7.66
CA GLU A 279 14.86 -11.89 7.73
C GLU A 279 16.24 -11.61 7.14
N THR A 280 16.38 -10.44 6.54
CA THR A 280 17.65 -9.95 5.96
C THR A 280 17.90 -8.53 6.45
N ASP A 281 19.04 -8.35 7.12
CA ASP A 281 19.49 -7.07 7.65
C ASP A 281 20.17 -6.23 6.56
N PHE A 282 20.03 -4.89 6.68
CA PHE A 282 20.75 -3.93 5.85
C PHE A 282 21.01 -2.62 6.62
N SER A 283 21.93 -1.78 6.13
CA SER A 283 22.56 -0.71 6.92
C SER A 283 22.05 0.71 6.61
N PHE A 284 20.94 0.87 5.91
CA PHE A 284 20.38 2.19 5.58
C PHE A 284 18.89 2.27 5.87
N ASP A 285 18.37 3.48 6.07
CA ASP A 285 16.96 3.71 6.38
C ASP A 285 16.07 3.51 5.17
N THR A 286 14.88 2.98 5.43
CA THR A 286 13.80 2.79 4.45
C THR A 286 12.46 3.28 4.99
N TRP A 287 11.52 3.61 4.07
CA TRP A 287 10.12 3.85 4.39
C TRP A 287 9.27 2.61 4.19
N HIS A 288 9.46 1.89 3.09
CA HIS A 288 8.63 0.75 2.69
C HIS A 288 9.47 -0.36 2.09
N SER A 289 8.97 -1.57 2.20
CA SER A 289 9.46 -2.74 1.48
C SER A 289 8.30 -3.46 0.79
N HIS A 290 8.61 -4.15 -0.29
CA HIS A 290 7.68 -5.06 -0.94
C HIS A 290 8.44 -6.27 -1.50
N ALA A 291 7.81 -7.44 -1.49
CA ALA A 291 8.36 -8.67 -2.07
C ALA A 291 7.38 -9.23 -3.11
N ASP A 292 7.92 -9.89 -4.14
CA ASP A 292 7.10 -10.57 -5.16
C ASP A 292 6.53 -11.91 -4.68
N GLY A 293 6.99 -12.37 -3.51
CA GLY A 293 6.62 -13.67 -2.94
C GLY A 293 7.29 -14.87 -3.61
N ILE A 294 8.18 -14.62 -4.58
CA ILE A 294 8.92 -15.66 -5.32
C ILE A 294 10.40 -15.63 -4.95
N SER A 295 11.07 -14.51 -5.26
CA SER A 295 12.52 -14.42 -5.11
C SER A 295 13.06 -13.02 -4.91
N GLN A 296 12.25 -11.98 -4.95
CA GLN A 296 12.71 -10.60 -4.97
C GLN A 296 12.09 -9.76 -3.85
N THR A 297 12.90 -8.87 -3.30
CA THR A 297 12.45 -7.82 -2.36
C THR A 297 13.04 -6.48 -2.78
N VAL A 298 12.23 -5.44 -2.71
CA VAL A 298 12.62 -4.05 -2.95
C VAL A 298 12.40 -3.23 -1.70
N VAL A 299 13.26 -2.24 -1.47
CA VAL A 299 13.03 -1.18 -0.49
C VAL A 299 13.23 0.19 -1.15
N ASP A 300 12.48 1.19 -0.67
CA ASP A 300 12.73 2.58 -0.99
C ASP A 300 13.73 3.17 0.01
N GLY A 301 14.83 3.68 -0.45
CA GLY A 301 15.82 4.30 0.43
C GLY A 301 15.33 5.62 1.00
N LYS A 302 15.74 5.90 2.23
CA LYS A 302 15.45 7.13 2.99
C LYS A 302 16.73 7.85 3.36
N GLY A 303 16.65 9.16 3.54
CA GLY A 303 17.80 9.97 3.98
C GLY A 303 18.87 10.04 2.91
N ASP A 304 20.06 9.53 3.20
CA ASP A 304 21.19 9.55 2.29
C ASP A 304 21.06 8.59 1.10
N VAL A 305 20.33 7.51 1.26
CA VAL A 305 20.05 6.57 0.18
C VAL A 305 18.78 7.01 -0.55
N LYS A 306 18.95 7.55 -1.75
CA LYS A 306 17.87 8.11 -2.58
C LYS A 306 17.59 7.23 -3.80
N THR A 307 17.61 5.91 -3.60
CA THR A 307 17.47 4.91 -4.65
C THR A 307 16.50 3.82 -4.23
N LEU A 308 15.86 3.19 -5.22
CA LEU A 308 15.24 1.89 -5.02
C LEU A 308 16.34 0.83 -4.99
N CYS A 309 16.31 -0.02 -3.98
CA CYS A 309 17.27 -1.10 -3.79
C CYS A 309 16.59 -2.46 -3.89
N LEU A 310 17.18 -3.35 -4.66
CA LEU A 310 16.66 -4.68 -4.97
C LEU A 310 17.55 -5.76 -4.38
N TRP A 311 16.93 -6.78 -3.82
CA TRP A 311 17.56 -8.06 -3.49
C TRP A 311 16.88 -9.18 -4.28
N ARG A 312 17.67 -10.14 -4.71
CA ARG A 312 17.16 -11.34 -5.39
C ARG A 312 17.78 -12.60 -4.77
N LYS A 313 16.95 -13.58 -4.46
CA LYS A 313 17.41 -14.86 -3.89
C LYS A 313 18.38 -15.56 -4.84
N GLN A 314 19.47 -16.04 -4.27
CA GLN A 314 20.47 -16.90 -4.90
C GLN A 314 20.69 -18.10 -3.98
N GLY A 315 19.94 -19.19 -4.20
CA GLY A 315 19.89 -20.30 -3.26
C GLY A 315 19.24 -19.92 -1.93
N ALA A 316 19.95 -20.05 -0.84
CA ALA A 316 19.47 -19.67 0.51
C ALA A 316 19.70 -18.18 0.83
N ASP A 317 20.57 -17.49 0.10
CA ASP A 317 20.98 -16.12 0.36
C ASP A 317 20.34 -15.12 -0.61
N TYR A 318 20.46 -13.83 -0.30
CA TYR A 318 20.08 -12.75 -1.18
C TYR A 318 21.31 -12.07 -1.79
N ASP A 319 21.32 -11.88 -3.12
CA ASP A 319 22.19 -10.89 -3.77
C ASP A 319 21.55 -9.52 -3.67
N GLY A 320 22.21 -8.59 -2.99
CA GLY A 320 21.76 -7.23 -2.76
C GLY A 320 22.48 -6.58 -1.56
N PRO A 321 22.20 -5.29 -1.30
CA PRO A 321 21.33 -4.40 -2.07
C PRO A 321 21.93 -3.99 -3.42
N ARG A 322 21.18 -4.15 -4.49
CA ARG A 322 21.51 -3.66 -5.82
C ARG A 322 20.71 -2.40 -6.11
N VAL A 323 21.38 -1.33 -6.56
CA VAL A 323 20.67 -0.11 -6.95
C VAL A 323 19.89 -0.38 -8.22
N LEU A 324 18.57 -0.14 -8.17
CA LEU A 324 17.69 -0.30 -9.33
C LEU A 324 17.54 1.01 -10.11
N CYS A 325 17.27 2.10 -9.42
CA CYS A 325 17.21 3.45 -10.02
C CYS A 325 17.26 4.55 -8.95
N GLU A 326 17.48 5.79 -9.39
CA GLU A 326 17.27 6.98 -8.57
C GLU A 326 15.78 7.15 -8.26
N LEU A 327 15.44 7.27 -6.98
CA LEU A 327 14.07 7.46 -6.54
C LEU A 327 13.59 8.90 -6.68
N ARG A 328 14.40 9.88 -6.21
CA ARG A 328 14.09 11.32 -6.20
C ARG A 328 12.67 11.62 -5.68
N CYS A 329 12.34 11.04 -4.55
CA CYS A 329 11.06 11.17 -3.89
C CYS A 329 11.22 12.04 -2.65
N SER A 330 10.34 13.03 -2.46
CA SER A 330 10.41 13.95 -1.30
C SER A 330 9.85 13.33 -0.01
N PHE A 331 8.91 12.40 -0.13
CA PHE A 331 8.17 11.80 0.99
C PHE A 331 7.41 12.80 1.87
N HIS A 332 7.15 14.02 1.41
CA HIS A 332 6.52 15.05 2.24
C HIS A 332 5.00 14.86 2.43
N SER A 333 4.37 14.03 1.63
CA SER A 333 2.96 13.61 1.79
C SER A 333 2.76 12.19 1.29
N GLN A 334 1.68 11.54 1.73
CA GLN A 334 1.36 10.17 1.31
C GLN A 334 1.23 10.00 -0.21
N LYS A 335 0.75 11.04 -0.92
CA LYS A 335 0.61 11.03 -2.39
C LYS A 335 1.95 10.96 -3.14
N VAL A 336 3.06 11.26 -2.46
CA VAL A 336 4.41 11.26 -3.04
C VAL A 336 5.37 10.34 -2.28
N HIS A 337 4.84 9.40 -1.48
CA HIS A 337 5.61 8.25 -1.02
C HIS A 337 5.81 7.27 -2.18
N ALA A 338 6.97 6.66 -2.23
CA ALA A 338 7.32 5.76 -3.35
C ALA A 338 6.42 4.54 -3.43
N HIS A 339 6.09 3.91 -2.29
CA HIS A 339 5.26 2.72 -2.20
C HIS A 339 5.60 1.66 -3.26
N PRO A 340 6.86 1.22 -3.39
CA PRO A 340 7.27 0.33 -4.47
C PRO A 340 6.49 -0.98 -4.40
N ARG A 341 6.03 -1.48 -5.56
CA ARG A 341 5.25 -2.70 -5.66
C ARG A 341 5.57 -3.48 -6.92
N PHE A 342 5.81 -4.79 -6.80
CA PHE A 342 5.91 -5.70 -7.94
C PHE A 342 4.55 -5.97 -8.56
N ASP A 343 4.54 -6.23 -9.87
CA ASP A 343 3.40 -6.88 -10.52
C ASP A 343 3.32 -8.36 -10.11
N ALA A 344 2.21 -9.03 -10.48
CA ALA A 344 1.96 -10.42 -10.09
C ALA A 344 3.01 -11.42 -10.64
N ALA A 345 3.67 -11.07 -11.75
CA ALA A 345 4.71 -11.90 -12.37
C ALA A 345 6.11 -11.65 -11.79
N GLY A 346 6.29 -10.59 -10.98
CA GLY A 346 7.61 -10.16 -10.52
C GLY A 346 8.52 -9.62 -11.63
N GLU A 347 7.91 -9.21 -12.77
CA GLU A 347 8.65 -8.71 -13.93
C GLU A 347 8.76 -7.18 -13.95
N HIS A 348 7.83 -6.49 -13.31
CA HIS A 348 7.78 -5.04 -13.26
C HIS A 348 7.71 -4.53 -11.83
N LEU A 349 8.32 -3.37 -11.62
CA LEU A 349 8.23 -2.61 -10.38
C LEU A 349 7.57 -1.26 -10.64
N LEU A 350 6.47 -1.00 -9.94
CA LEU A 350 5.75 0.27 -9.93
C LEU A 350 6.17 1.08 -8.72
N PHE A 351 6.31 2.39 -8.89
CA PHE A 351 6.52 3.33 -7.79
C PHE A 351 6.04 4.73 -8.14
N THR A 352 5.81 5.55 -7.13
CA THR A 352 5.51 6.97 -7.27
C THR A 352 6.76 7.80 -6.97
N SER A 353 6.95 8.89 -7.69
CA SER A 353 8.00 9.88 -7.41
C SER A 353 7.54 11.27 -7.83
N ASP A 354 7.94 12.27 -7.07
CA ASP A 354 7.71 13.68 -7.38
C ASP A 354 8.97 14.39 -7.93
N ARG A 355 9.83 13.63 -8.59
CA ARG A 355 11.10 14.10 -9.17
C ARG A 355 10.98 15.31 -10.12
N ASN A 356 9.79 15.51 -10.70
CA ASN A 356 9.46 16.61 -11.60
C ASN A 356 8.54 17.67 -10.96
N GLY A 357 8.41 17.68 -9.63
CA GLY A 357 7.60 18.62 -8.84
C GLY A 357 6.21 18.13 -8.47
N TYR A 358 5.65 17.18 -9.21
CA TYR A 358 4.38 16.51 -8.89
C TYR A 358 4.60 15.00 -8.77
N GLY A 359 3.81 14.34 -7.93
CA GLY A 359 3.77 12.89 -7.87
C GLY A 359 3.33 12.32 -9.22
N ASN A 360 4.10 11.40 -9.75
CA ASN A 360 3.84 10.69 -10.99
C ASN A 360 4.16 9.22 -10.84
N LEU A 361 3.57 8.39 -11.71
CA LEU A 361 3.76 6.95 -11.73
C LEU A 361 4.97 6.58 -12.59
N TYR A 362 5.76 5.65 -12.10
CA TYR A 362 6.94 5.12 -12.78
C TYR A 362 6.92 3.60 -12.78
N LEU A 363 7.32 3.02 -13.88
CA LEU A 363 7.39 1.56 -14.08
C LEU A 363 8.76 1.17 -14.60
N ILE A 364 9.36 0.15 -13.98
CA ILE A 364 10.62 -0.45 -14.42
C ILE A 364 10.37 -1.89 -14.76
N LYS A 365 10.76 -2.33 -15.96
CA LYS A 365 10.92 -3.74 -16.26
C LYS A 365 12.22 -4.24 -15.63
N LEU A 366 12.10 -5.24 -14.77
CA LEU A 366 13.25 -5.77 -14.03
C LEU A 366 14.20 -6.54 -14.94
N PRO A 367 15.52 -6.34 -14.82
CA PRO A 367 16.48 -7.12 -15.58
C PRO A 367 16.49 -8.58 -15.12
N LYS A 368 16.68 -9.50 -16.07
CA LYS A 368 16.82 -10.93 -15.76
C LYS A 368 18.04 -11.21 -14.89
N ASP A 369 19.13 -10.50 -15.14
CA ASP A 369 20.37 -10.56 -14.36
C ASP A 369 20.59 -9.23 -13.65
N ILE A 370 20.69 -9.25 -12.32
CA ILE A 370 20.94 -8.07 -11.48
C ILE A 370 22.41 -7.93 -11.10
N SER A 371 23.28 -8.90 -11.45
CA SER A 371 24.69 -8.87 -11.05
C SER A 371 25.46 -7.66 -11.60
N ASN A 372 25.00 -7.11 -12.72
CA ASN A 372 25.57 -5.92 -13.36
C ASN A 372 25.06 -4.61 -12.75
N LEU A 373 24.07 -4.63 -11.89
CA LEU A 373 23.60 -3.44 -11.19
C LEU A 373 24.60 -3.05 -10.09
N PRO A 374 24.82 -1.74 -9.86
CA PRO A 374 25.70 -1.31 -8.79
C PRO A 374 25.26 -1.84 -7.44
N LYS A 375 26.18 -2.43 -6.67
CA LYS A 375 25.95 -2.82 -5.30
C LYS A 375 26.08 -1.59 -4.41
N LEU A 376 25.13 -1.38 -3.50
CA LEU A 376 25.24 -0.30 -2.51
C LEU A 376 26.16 -0.81 -1.39
N GLU A 377 27.40 -0.36 -1.40
CA GLU A 377 28.37 -0.63 -0.34
C GLU A 377 28.21 0.40 0.77
N ARG A 378 27.82 -0.04 1.97
CA ARG A 378 27.78 0.77 3.19
C ARG A 378 28.11 -0.07 4.42
#